data_5542689c8e23b8fd8384c6df4b05b377
#
_entry.id   5542689c8e23b8fd8384c6df4b05b377
#
_cell.length_a   1.000
_cell.length_b   1.000
_cell.length_c   1.000
_cell.angle_alpha   90.00
_cell.angle_beta   90.00
_cell.angle_gamma   90.00
#
_symmetry.space_group_name_H-M   'P 1'
#
loop_
_entity.id
_entity.type
_entity.pdbx_description
1 polymer ?
#
loop_
_entity_poly.entity_id
_entity_poly.type
_entity_poly.pdbx_seq_one_letter_code
_entity_poly.pdbx_strand_id
1 'polypeptide(L)'
;CINSIIISLLYKASPDDVRLILIDPKRVEMSVYAGIPHLLMDEIICDTDKAIRALNWTITEMERRIKYLAEVNYRNIEEYNADCVKNGYEKMPRIVIIVDEFADLMSTGKKAVEDTVNRIARLARAVGIHLVLATQRPSVDVISGTIKNNFPARIAFKVTSSFDSKTILDSVGADKLLGYGDMLFMLPGASTLERMQGAFISNEEVKAIVDFVKEKNDAYFDNNIKYAIFKDKEEEKPQGNGNSHANDRNKIPPELYDVLELGIQLREEQDAPISISFLQRRMGFGWPKAAKIYDLMDRMGYLSPDEHDPKKKKVNITYEELANLRAEAEKEDEE
;
A
#
# COMPACT_ATOMS: atom_id res chain seq x y z
N CYS A 1 19.92 0.75 -9.18
CA CYS A 1 18.75 1.62 -9.36
C CYS A 1 17.68 1.38 -8.29
N ILE A 2 17.16 0.16 -8.12
CA ILE A 2 16.14 -0.12 -7.10
C ILE A 2 16.65 0.31 -5.71
N ASN A 3 17.85 -0.09 -5.31
CA ASN A 3 18.47 0.35 -4.06
C ASN A 3 18.57 1.87 -3.97
N SER A 4 18.93 2.56 -5.06
CA SER A 4 18.99 4.04 -5.07
C SER A 4 17.61 4.66 -4.87
N ILE A 5 16.54 4.06 -5.44
CA ILE A 5 15.16 4.53 -5.24
C ILE A 5 14.74 4.33 -3.79
N ILE A 6 14.92 3.13 -3.23
CA ILE A 6 14.56 2.81 -1.84
C ILE A 6 15.30 3.73 -0.88
N ILE A 7 16.62 3.81 -1.00
CA ILE A 7 17.45 4.67 -0.15
C ILE A 7 17.05 6.14 -0.25
N SER A 8 16.74 6.63 -1.46
CA SER A 8 16.26 8.01 -1.64
C SER A 8 14.93 8.26 -0.91
N LEU A 9 14.03 7.28 -0.87
CA LEU A 9 12.78 7.37 -0.10
C LEU A 9 13.07 7.39 1.41
N LEU A 10 13.94 6.49 1.90
CA LEU A 10 14.31 6.42 3.31
C LEU A 10 14.98 7.72 3.82
N TYR A 11 15.72 8.43 2.95
CA TYR A 11 16.31 9.72 3.29
C TYR A 11 15.33 10.88 3.34
N LYS A 12 14.24 10.82 2.57
CA LYS A 12 13.36 11.97 2.32
C LYS A 12 12.01 11.89 3.01
N ALA A 13 11.61 10.72 3.45
CA ALA A 13 10.26 10.48 3.95
C ALA A 13 10.31 9.62 5.22
N SER A 14 9.47 9.96 6.18
CA SER A 14 9.22 9.12 7.36
C SER A 14 8.28 7.96 7.02
N PRO A 15 8.15 6.95 7.90
CA PRO A 15 7.15 5.90 7.75
C PRO A 15 5.70 6.43 7.68
N ASP A 16 5.43 7.61 8.24
CA ASP A 16 4.12 8.26 8.18
C ASP A 16 3.85 8.94 6.83
N ASP A 17 4.90 9.24 6.08
CA ASP A 17 4.79 9.83 4.73
C ASP A 17 4.73 8.79 3.63
N VAL A 18 5.54 7.71 3.76
CA VAL A 18 5.69 6.67 2.74
C VAL A 18 5.76 5.29 3.36
N ARG A 19 4.94 4.40 2.85
CA ARG A 19 4.94 2.96 3.17
C ARG A 19 5.36 2.16 1.95
N LEU A 20 6.03 1.04 2.17
CA LEU A 20 6.59 0.22 1.11
C LEU A 20 6.00 -1.20 1.11
N ILE A 21 5.79 -1.73 -0.09
CA ILE A 21 5.64 -3.17 -0.34
C ILE A 21 6.77 -3.57 -1.28
N LEU A 22 7.63 -4.47 -0.84
CA LEU A 22 8.77 -4.95 -1.61
C LEU A 22 8.54 -6.38 -2.05
N ILE A 23 8.70 -6.63 -3.36
CA ILE A 23 8.47 -7.93 -4.01
C ILE A 23 9.77 -8.33 -4.69
N ASP A 24 10.42 -9.38 -4.18
CA ASP A 24 11.68 -9.93 -4.66
C ASP A 24 11.58 -11.46 -4.81
N PRO A 25 11.10 -11.96 -5.95
CA PRO A 25 10.95 -13.41 -6.18
C PRO A 25 12.26 -14.18 -6.07
N LYS A 26 13.39 -13.54 -6.31
CA LYS A 26 14.72 -14.15 -6.29
C LYS A 26 15.36 -14.17 -4.91
N ARG A 27 14.84 -13.42 -3.94
CA ARG A 27 15.38 -13.29 -2.56
C ARG A 27 16.84 -12.81 -2.50
N VAL A 28 17.24 -11.94 -3.41
CA VAL A 28 18.64 -11.51 -3.52
C VAL A 28 18.82 -10.06 -3.15
N GLU A 29 18.04 -9.18 -3.76
CA GLU A 29 18.32 -7.75 -3.74
C GLU A 29 17.66 -6.99 -2.57
N MET A 30 16.47 -7.43 -2.13
CA MET A 30 15.66 -6.66 -1.19
C MET A 30 15.64 -7.21 0.23
N SER A 31 16.23 -8.38 0.48
CA SER A 31 16.21 -9.04 1.81
C SER A 31 16.79 -8.18 2.93
N VAL A 32 17.75 -7.30 2.62
CA VAL A 32 18.38 -6.36 3.56
C VAL A 32 17.37 -5.38 4.18
N TYR A 33 16.29 -5.06 3.48
CA TYR A 33 15.25 -4.13 3.92
C TYR A 33 14.17 -4.76 4.83
N ALA A 34 14.21 -6.09 5.05
CA ALA A 34 13.22 -6.74 5.93
C ALA A 34 13.19 -6.07 7.31
N GLY A 35 12.01 -5.80 7.81
CA GLY A 35 11.79 -5.20 9.13
C GLY A 35 12.06 -3.69 9.25
N ILE A 36 12.26 -2.93 8.15
CA ILE A 36 12.31 -1.47 8.25
C ILE A 36 10.91 -0.90 8.54
N PRO A 37 10.80 0.19 9.32
CA PRO A 37 9.52 0.79 9.71
C PRO A 37 8.65 1.26 8.54
N HIS A 38 9.25 1.51 7.38
CA HIS A 38 8.53 1.90 6.17
C HIS A 38 7.73 0.76 5.52
N LEU A 39 8.03 -0.50 5.83
CA LEU A 39 7.26 -1.62 5.28
C LEU A 39 5.83 -1.64 5.85
N LEU A 40 4.85 -1.99 5.02
CA LEU A 40 3.48 -2.25 5.48
C LEU A 40 3.38 -3.56 6.27
N MET A 41 4.28 -4.50 6.02
CA MET A 41 4.44 -5.77 6.74
C MET A 41 5.91 -6.05 7.00
N ASP A 42 6.24 -6.85 7.98
CA ASP A 42 7.61 -7.15 8.43
C ASP A 42 8.45 -7.95 7.44
N GLU A 43 7.82 -8.51 6.40
CA GLU A 43 8.45 -9.42 5.44
C GLU A 43 8.52 -8.84 4.02
N ILE A 44 9.54 -9.28 3.28
CA ILE A 44 9.64 -9.09 1.83
C ILE A 44 8.88 -10.21 1.14
N ILE A 45 8.08 -9.89 0.13
CA ILE A 45 7.30 -10.87 -0.62
C ILE A 45 8.20 -11.56 -1.64
N CYS A 46 8.44 -12.86 -1.44
CA CYS A 46 9.32 -13.65 -2.30
C CYS A 46 8.57 -14.69 -3.14
N ASP A 47 7.31 -14.92 -2.82
CA ASP A 47 6.45 -15.88 -3.51
C ASP A 47 5.56 -15.18 -4.53
N THR A 48 5.46 -15.73 -5.75
CA THR A 48 4.70 -15.10 -6.84
C THR A 48 3.19 -15.06 -6.60
N ASP A 49 2.62 -16.06 -5.93
CA ASP A 49 1.19 -16.08 -5.61
C ASP A 49 0.89 -15.03 -4.52
N LYS A 50 1.79 -14.89 -3.54
CA LYS A 50 1.71 -13.84 -2.52
C LYS A 50 1.87 -12.45 -3.14
N ALA A 51 2.75 -12.30 -4.14
CA ALA A 51 2.90 -11.06 -4.89
C ALA A 51 1.61 -10.68 -5.65
N ILE A 52 0.95 -11.64 -6.29
CA ILE A 52 -0.34 -11.42 -6.95
C ILE A 52 -1.42 -11.01 -5.92
N ARG A 53 -1.43 -11.65 -4.73
CA ARG A 53 -2.35 -11.25 -3.66
C ARG A 53 -2.07 -9.83 -3.15
N ALA A 54 -0.80 -9.43 -3.05
CA ALA A 54 -0.41 -8.07 -2.69
C ALA A 54 -0.90 -7.03 -3.71
N LEU A 55 -0.79 -7.34 -5.01
CA LEU A 55 -1.33 -6.48 -6.06
C LEU A 55 -2.87 -6.40 -6.00
N ASN A 56 -3.57 -7.50 -5.72
CA ASN A 56 -5.02 -7.50 -5.54
C ASN A 56 -5.45 -6.74 -4.28
N TRP A 57 -4.73 -6.90 -3.16
CA TRP A 57 -4.93 -6.09 -1.97
C TRP A 57 -4.73 -4.59 -2.28
N THR A 58 -3.76 -4.25 -3.09
CA THR A 58 -3.52 -2.86 -3.52
C THR A 58 -4.72 -2.26 -4.26
N ILE A 59 -5.43 -3.04 -5.07
CA ILE A 59 -6.68 -2.59 -5.71
C ILE A 59 -7.74 -2.28 -4.64
N THR A 60 -7.92 -3.16 -3.68
CA THR A 60 -8.89 -2.95 -2.59
C THR A 60 -8.58 -1.69 -1.79
N GLU A 61 -7.31 -1.48 -1.45
CA GLU A 61 -6.85 -0.28 -0.75
C GLU A 61 -7.02 0.99 -1.60
N MET A 62 -6.73 0.91 -2.89
CA MET A 62 -6.96 2.01 -3.85
C MET A 62 -8.43 2.41 -3.89
N GLU A 63 -9.33 1.45 -4.02
CA GLU A 63 -10.79 1.69 -4.07
C GLU A 63 -11.31 2.28 -2.75
N ARG A 64 -10.81 1.77 -1.62
CA ARG A 64 -11.12 2.30 -0.31
C ARG A 64 -10.68 3.76 -0.18
N ARG A 65 -9.46 4.11 -0.63
CA ARG A 65 -8.96 5.50 -0.63
C ARG A 65 -9.75 6.40 -1.55
N ILE A 66 -10.11 5.94 -2.75
CA ILE A 66 -10.93 6.71 -3.69
C ILE A 66 -12.28 7.05 -3.05
N LYS A 67 -12.95 6.05 -2.46
CA LYS A 67 -14.23 6.24 -1.77
C LYS A 67 -14.09 7.23 -0.62
N TYR A 68 -13.10 7.05 0.24
CA TYR A 68 -12.85 7.93 1.38
C TYR A 68 -12.59 9.38 0.97
N LEU A 69 -11.70 9.63 0.00
CA LEU A 69 -11.41 10.98 -0.47
C LEU A 69 -12.65 11.66 -1.07
N ALA A 70 -13.49 10.90 -1.78
CA ALA A 70 -14.76 11.41 -2.30
C ALA A 70 -15.74 11.80 -1.18
N GLU A 71 -15.86 10.98 -0.13
CA GLU A 71 -16.73 11.25 1.03
C GLU A 71 -16.30 12.51 1.81
N VAL A 72 -14.98 12.72 1.94
CA VAL A 72 -14.43 13.92 2.60
C VAL A 72 -14.21 15.09 1.63
N ASN A 73 -14.64 14.98 0.36
CA ASN A 73 -14.61 16.00 -0.69
C ASN A 73 -13.19 16.50 -1.08
N TYR A 74 -12.21 15.62 -1.09
CA TYR A 74 -10.89 15.89 -1.68
C TYR A 74 -10.73 15.18 -3.02
N ARG A 75 -10.05 15.82 -3.96
CA ARG A 75 -9.84 15.27 -5.31
C ARG A 75 -8.68 14.27 -5.35
N ASN A 76 -7.71 14.44 -4.47
CA ASN A 76 -6.49 13.65 -4.44
C ASN A 76 -5.84 13.70 -3.06
N ILE A 77 -4.85 12.82 -2.86
CA ILE A 77 -4.11 12.70 -1.61
C ILE A 77 -3.29 13.96 -1.29
N GLU A 78 -2.83 14.71 -2.30
CA GLU A 78 -2.06 15.94 -2.12
C GLU A 78 -2.88 17.02 -1.41
N GLU A 79 -4.11 17.26 -1.90
CA GLU A 79 -5.05 18.21 -1.30
C GLU A 79 -5.42 17.79 0.12
N TYR A 80 -5.74 16.50 0.32
CA TYR A 80 -6.06 15.94 1.63
C TYR A 80 -4.90 16.10 2.62
N ASN A 81 -3.70 15.68 2.24
CA ASN A 81 -2.52 15.77 3.11
C ASN A 81 -2.10 17.21 3.41
N ALA A 82 -2.26 18.13 2.46
CA ALA A 82 -1.99 19.55 2.68
C ALA A 82 -2.95 20.14 3.74
N ASP A 83 -4.22 19.76 3.72
CA ASP A 83 -5.18 20.16 4.71
C ASP A 83 -4.90 19.52 6.09
N CYS A 84 -4.54 18.23 6.11
CA CYS A 84 -4.11 17.55 7.33
C CYS A 84 -2.94 18.29 8.01
N VAL A 85 -1.89 18.65 7.27
CA VAL A 85 -0.74 19.40 7.80
C VAL A 85 -1.17 20.75 8.35
N LYS A 86 -2.03 21.49 7.63
CA LYS A 86 -2.52 22.81 8.04
C LYS A 86 -3.31 22.76 9.34
N ASN A 87 -4.07 21.69 9.56
CA ASN A 87 -4.94 21.53 10.72
C ASN A 87 -4.32 20.67 11.84
N GLY A 88 -3.06 20.24 11.69
CA GLY A 88 -2.37 19.40 12.67
C GLY A 88 -2.87 17.97 12.72
N TYR A 89 -3.46 17.45 11.62
CA TYR A 89 -3.88 16.06 11.47
C TYR A 89 -2.78 15.22 10.82
N GLU A 90 -2.83 13.93 11.06
CA GLU A 90 -1.92 12.99 10.43
C GLU A 90 -2.26 12.78 8.95
N LYS A 91 -1.22 12.68 8.15
CA LYS A 91 -1.33 12.46 6.71
C LYS A 91 -1.71 11.02 6.37
N MET A 92 -2.37 10.83 5.25
CA MET A 92 -2.48 9.54 4.61
C MET A 92 -1.14 9.19 3.95
N PRO A 93 -0.45 8.10 4.34
CA PRO A 93 0.85 7.78 3.75
C PRO A 93 0.70 7.36 2.28
N ARG A 94 1.68 7.74 1.46
CA ARG A 94 1.82 7.16 0.12
C ARG A 94 2.28 5.71 0.23
N ILE A 95 1.86 4.89 -0.71
CA ILE A 95 2.30 3.49 -0.81
C ILE A 95 3.12 3.33 -2.08
N VAL A 96 4.33 2.82 -1.96
CA VAL A 96 5.18 2.49 -3.11
C VAL A 96 5.41 0.99 -3.14
N ILE A 97 4.95 0.35 -4.22
CA ILE A 97 5.15 -1.08 -4.46
C ILE A 97 6.31 -1.22 -5.44
N ILE A 98 7.35 -1.94 -5.06
CA ILE A 98 8.54 -2.17 -5.87
C ILE A 98 8.66 -3.65 -6.19
N VAL A 99 8.72 -3.99 -7.48
CA VAL A 99 8.88 -5.35 -8.00
C VAL A 99 10.24 -5.45 -8.68
N ASP A 100 11.11 -6.32 -8.17
CA ASP A 100 12.47 -6.51 -8.70
C ASP A 100 12.50 -7.25 -10.04
N GLU A 101 11.68 -8.30 -10.19
CA GLU A 101 11.59 -9.04 -11.44
C GLU A 101 10.12 -9.25 -11.85
N PHE A 102 9.61 -8.32 -12.62
CA PHE A 102 8.22 -8.36 -13.10
C PHE A 102 7.94 -9.54 -14.05
N ALA A 103 8.96 -10.00 -14.79
CA ALA A 103 8.80 -11.15 -15.69
C ALA A 103 8.43 -12.44 -14.94
N ASP A 104 8.84 -12.60 -13.69
CA ASP A 104 8.50 -13.79 -12.90
C ASP A 104 7.00 -13.78 -12.52
N LEU A 105 6.44 -12.64 -12.20
CA LEU A 105 5.00 -12.48 -11.97
C LEU A 105 4.20 -12.75 -13.26
N MET A 106 4.66 -12.19 -14.38
CA MET A 106 4.02 -12.39 -15.70
C MET A 106 4.03 -13.86 -16.13
N SER A 107 5.04 -14.62 -15.75
CA SER A 107 5.11 -16.06 -16.08
C SER A 107 4.08 -16.91 -15.34
N THR A 108 3.66 -16.49 -14.14
CA THR A 108 2.70 -17.21 -13.28
C THR A 108 1.25 -16.95 -13.69
N GLY A 109 0.93 -15.73 -14.13
CA GLY A 109 -0.46 -15.37 -14.44
C GLY A 109 -0.56 -14.16 -15.35
N LYS A 110 0.02 -14.24 -16.57
CA LYS A 110 0.23 -13.12 -17.50
C LYS A 110 -0.96 -12.13 -17.54
N LYS A 111 -2.14 -12.62 -17.95
CA LYS A 111 -3.30 -11.74 -18.16
C LYS A 111 -3.80 -11.11 -16.85
N ALA A 112 -3.92 -11.89 -15.79
CA ALA A 112 -4.43 -11.41 -14.51
C ALA A 112 -3.49 -10.36 -13.89
N VAL A 113 -2.17 -10.60 -13.94
CA VAL A 113 -1.14 -9.68 -13.46
C VAL A 113 -1.13 -8.40 -14.29
N GLU A 114 -1.17 -8.52 -15.62
CA GLU A 114 -1.19 -7.36 -16.53
C GLU A 114 -2.43 -6.49 -16.29
N ASP A 115 -3.62 -7.09 -16.21
CA ASP A 115 -4.87 -6.37 -15.96
C ASP A 115 -4.86 -5.65 -14.60
N THR A 116 -4.36 -6.33 -13.56
CA THR A 116 -4.23 -5.77 -12.20
C THR A 116 -3.28 -4.58 -12.17
N VAL A 117 -2.08 -4.74 -12.72
CA VAL A 117 -1.05 -3.69 -12.78
C VAL A 117 -1.52 -2.49 -13.58
N ASN A 118 -2.16 -2.72 -14.74
CA ASN A 118 -2.73 -1.65 -15.55
C ASN A 118 -3.85 -0.91 -14.83
N ARG A 119 -4.70 -1.59 -14.07
CA ARG A 119 -5.75 -0.97 -13.26
C ARG A 119 -5.18 -0.06 -12.19
N ILE A 120 -4.17 -0.53 -11.45
CA ILE A 120 -3.47 0.28 -10.44
C ILE A 120 -2.82 1.50 -11.11
N ALA A 121 -2.04 1.31 -12.18
CA ALA A 121 -1.31 2.39 -12.83
C ALA A 121 -2.21 3.53 -13.34
N ARG A 122 -3.44 3.21 -13.77
CA ARG A 122 -4.40 4.22 -14.26
C ARG A 122 -5.08 5.03 -13.18
N LEU A 123 -5.35 4.44 -12.00
CA LEU A 123 -6.25 5.03 -11.01
C LEU A 123 -5.54 5.41 -9.70
N ALA A 124 -4.43 4.74 -9.36
CA ALA A 124 -3.86 4.81 -8.03
C ALA A 124 -3.06 6.09 -7.74
N ARG A 125 -2.64 6.83 -8.78
CA ARG A 125 -1.85 8.07 -8.63
C ARG A 125 -2.57 9.10 -7.75
N ALA A 126 -3.86 9.32 -7.99
CA ALA A 126 -4.64 10.30 -7.24
C ALA A 126 -4.77 9.97 -5.74
N VAL A 127 -4.64 8.71 -5.38
CA VAL A 127 -4.73 8.22 -3.99
C VAL A 127 -3.36 7.87 -3.38
N GLY A 128 -2.27 8.28 -4.04
CA GLY A 128 -0.91 8.15 -3.52
C GLY A 128 -0.35 6.73 -3.53
N ILE A 129 -0.78 5.88 -4.47
CA ILE A 129 -0.21 4.55 -4.64
C ILE A 129 0.60 4.51 -5.93
N HIS A 130 1.84 4.05 -5.87
CA HIS A 130 2.80 4.06 -6.95
C HIS A 130 3.40 2.67 -7.16
N LEU A 131 3.64 2.32 -8.44
CA LEU A 131 4.32 1.08 -8.83
C LEU A 131 5.68 1.39 -9.45
N VAL A 132 6.69 0.63 -9.04
CA VAL A 132 8.00 0.54 -9.67
C VAL A 132 8.20 -0.90 -10.13
N LEU A 133 8.21 -1.10 -11.44
CA LEU A 133 8.38 -2.43 -12.04
C LEU A 133 9.76 -2.53 -12.67
N ALA A 134 10.56 -3.47 -12.23
CA ALA A 134 11.85 -3.77 -12.84
C ALA A 134 11.84 -5.18 -13.46
N THR A 135 12.67 -5.39 -14.47
CA THR A 135 12.90 -6.70 -15.06
C THR A 135 14.26 -6.77 -15.72
N GLN A 136 14.89 -7.93 -15.64
CA GLN A 136 16.10 -8.27 -16.37
C GLN A 136 15.79 -8.97 -17.72
N ARG A 137 14.48 -9.19 -18.01
CA ARG A 137 14.00 -9.84 -19.25
C ARG A 137 13.09 -8.88 -20.02
N PRO A 138 13.66 -7.92 -20.79
CA PRO A 138 12.87 -6.91 -21.49
C PRO A 138 12.26 -7.46 -22.80
N SER A 139 11.44 -8.49 -22.70
CA SER A 139 10.71 -9.04 -23.84
C SER A 139 9.37 -8.34 -24.05
N VAL A 140 8.82 -8.41 -25.27
CA VAL A 140 7.49 -7.87 -25.60
C VAL A 140 6.37 -8.52 -24.78
N ASP A 141 6.59 -9.78 -24.39
CA ASP A 141 5.64 -10.53 -23.53
C ASP A 141 5.57 -10.01 -22.10
N VAL A 142 6.62 -9.37 -21.60
CA VAL A 142 6.73 -8.78 -20.28
C VAL A 142 6.39 -7.28 -20.32
N ILE A 143 6.97 -6.57 -21.29
CA ILE A 143 6.76 -5.12 -21.47
C ILE A 143 5.83 -4.92 -22.67
N SER A 144 4.56 -5.25 -22.48
CA SER A 144 3.53 -5.09 -23.52
C SER A 144 3.24 -3.62 -23.85
N GLY A 145 2.57 -3.37 -24.98
CA GLY A 145 2.11 -2.03 -25.32
C GLY A 145 1.18 -1.43 -24.26
N THR A 146 0.34 -2.24 -23.63
CA THR A 146 -0.57 -1.80 -22.57
C THR A 146 0.19 -1.36 -21.32
N ILE A 147 1.22 -2.10 -20.92
CA ILE A 147 2.11 -1.71 -19.81
C ILE A 147 2.80 -0.39 -20.14
N LYS A 148 3.39 -0.24 -21.33
CA LYS A 148 4.08 0.99 -21.74
C LYS A 148 3.19 2.23 -21.73
N ASN A 149 1.92 2.07 -22.11
CA ASN A 149 0.95 3.18 -22.11
C ASN A 149 0.63 3.69 -20.70
N ASN A 150 0.68 2.82 -19.70
CA ASN A 150 0.37 3.17 -18.31
C ASN A 150 1.62 3.50 -17.47
N PHE A 151 2.82 3.17 -17.98
CA PHE A 151 4.12 3.49 -17.38
C PHE A 151 4.92 4.39 -18.33
N PRO A 152 4.59 5.68 -18.37
CA PRO A 152 5.26 6.63 -19.29
C PRO A 152 6.68 6.98 -18.84
N ALA A 153 7.01 6.89 -17.54
CA ALA A 153 8.37 7.04 -17.02
C ALA A 153 9.10 5.71 -17.17
N ARG A 154 10.16 5.67 -17.95
CA ARG A 154 10.91 4.42 -18.22
C ARG A 154 12.40 4.66 -18.15
N ILE A 155 13.11 3.71 -17.58
CA ILE A 155 14.58 3.70 -17.47
C ILE A 155 15.10 2.45 -18.15
N ALA A 156 16.07 2.59 -19.04
CA ALA A 156 16.85 1.48 -19.56
C ALA A 156 18.32 1.65 -19.20
N PHE A 157 18.88 0.65 -18.55
CA PHE A 157 20.31 0.46 -18.43
C PHE A 157 20.86 -0.22 -19.67
N LYS A 158 22.17 -0.50 -19.69
CA LYS A 158 22.80 -1.22 -20.80
C LYS A 158 22.07 -2.53 -21.07
N VAL A 159 21.65 -2.74 -22.30
CA VAL A 159 21.04 -3.96 -22.83
C VAL A 159 21.94 -4.59 -23.89
N THR A 160 21.68 -5.83 -24.26
CA THR A 160 22.49 -6.58 -25.21
C THR A 160 22.17 -6.26 -26.66
N SER A 161 20.96 -5.78 -26.95
CA SER A 161 20.52 -5.51 -28.32
C SER A 161 19.73 -4.20 -28.47
N SER A 162 19.74 -3.64 -29.67
CA SER A 162 18.88 -2.50 -30.01
C SER A 162 17.40 -2.85 -30.01
N PHE A 163 17.04 -4.14 -30.12
CA PHE A 163 15.67 -4.62 -29.99
C PHE A 163 15.18 -4.49 -28.54
N ASP A 164 16.01 -4.86 -27.57
CA ASP A 164 15.68 -4.69 -26.15
C ASP A 164 15.51 -3.21 -25.78
N SER A 165 16.40 -2.35 -26.33
CA SER A 165 16.25 -0.90 -26.18
C SER A 165 14.89 -0.39 -26.69
N LYS A 166 14.47 -0.82 -27.87
CA LYS A 166 13.16 -0.48 -28.45
C LYS A 166 12.01 -1.06 -27.63
N THR A 167 12.16 -2.26 -27.09
CA THR A 167 11.13 -2.89 -26.26
C THR A 167 10.86 -2.04 -25.01
N ILE A 168 11.90 -1.50 -24.37
CA ILE A 168 11.76 -0.67 -23.17
C ILE A 168 11.35 0.77 -23.52
N LEU A 169 12.09 1.41 -24.41
CA LEU A 169 12.06 2.87 -24.62
C LEU A 169 11.34 3.31 -25.91
N ASP A 170 10.86 2.39 -26.74
CA ASP A 170 10.41 2.64 -28.11
C ASP A 170 11.49 3.31 -29.00
N SER A 171 12.74 3.32 -28.53
CA SER A 171 13.90 3.96 -29.17
C SER A 171 15.15 3.11 -29.00
N VAL A 172 16.10 3.26 -29.91
CA VAL A 172 17.43 2.63 -29.83
C VAL A 172 18.37 3.43 -28.94
N GLY A 173 19.45 2.80 -28.48
CA GLY A 173 20.55 3.49 -27.82
C GLY A 173 20.98 2.91 -26.49
N ALA A 174 20.11 2.15 -25.78
CA ALA A 174 20.49 1.51 -24.52
C ALA A 174 21.53 0.39 -24.71
N ASP A 175 21.64 -0.19 -25.91
CA ASP A 175 22.70 -1.11 -26.31
C ASP A 175 24.10 -0.47 -26.37
N LYS A 176 24.17 0.87 -26.48
CA LYS A 176 25.41 1.64 -26.57
C LYS A 176 25.86 2.24 -25.24
N LEU A 177 25.11 2.02 -24.19
CA LEU A 177 25.45 2.49 -22.84
C LEU A 177 26.71 1.80 -22.31
N LEU A 178 27.43 2.50 -21.42
CA LEU A 178 28.70 2.00 -20.88
C LEU A 178 28.53 0.90 -19.80
N GLY A 179 27.36 0.85 -19.17
CA GLY A 179 27.12 0.08 -17.95
C GLY A 179 27.39 0.89 -16.68
N TYR A 180 27.54 0.23 -15.53
CA TYR A 180 27.86 0.88 -14.24
C TYR A 180 26.93 2.04 -13.85
N GLY A 181 25.63 1.92 -14.18
CA GLY A 181 24.65 2.95 -13.86
C GLY A 181 24.41 3.98 -14.96
N ASP A 182 25.12 3.90 -16.09
CA ASP A 182 24.81 4.67 -17.30
C ASP A 182 23.46 4.25 -17.85
N MET A 183 22.51 5.16 -18.01
CA MET A 183 21.11 4.87 -18.34
C MET A 183 20.52 5.89 -19.31
N LEU A 184 19.48 5.45 -20.01
CA LEU A 184 18.56 6.33 -20.75
C LEU A 184 17.26 6.41 -19.97
N PHE A 185 16.79 7.64 -19.76
CA PHE A 185 15.55 7.94 -19.07
C PHE A 185 14.54 8.59 -20.01
N MET A 186 13.34 8.03 -20.03
CA MET A 186 12.17 8.60 -20.71
C MET A 186 11.30 9.29 -19.67
N LEU A 187 11.27 10.59 -19.69
CA LEU A 187 10.38 11.40 -18.87
C LEU A 187 8.96 11.40 -19.42
N PRO A 188 7.92 11.38 -18.59
CA PRO A 188 6.54 11.53 -19.05
C PRO A 188 6.34 12.83 -19.81
N GLY A 189 5.84 12.75 -21.06
CA GLY A 189 5.59 13.91 -21.90
C GLY A 189 6.82 14.49 -22.62
N ALA A 190 8.01 13.95 -22.41
CA ALA A 190 9.20 14.34 -23.15
C ALA A 190 9.23 13.65 -24.53
N SER A 191 9.73 14.39 -25.52
CA SER A 191 9.94 13.88 -26.90
C SER A 191 11.32 13.25 -27.10
N THR A 192 12.24 13.43 -26.14
CA THR A 192 13.62 12.96 -26.22
C THR A 192 14.01 12.17 -24.97
N LEU A 193 14.92 11.22 -25.18
CA LEU A 193 15.52 10.48 -24.07
C LEU A 193 16.64 11.33 -23.43
N GLU A 194 16.70 11.29 -22.12
CA GLU A 194 17.80 11.88 -21.36
C GLU A 194 18.81 10.80 -20.96
N ARG A 195 20.09 11.04 -21.21
CA ARG A 195 21.15 10.16 -20.72
C ARG A 195 21.59 10.60 -19.34
N MET A 196 21.56 9.72 -18.38
CA MET A 196 21.84 10.00 -16.99
C MET A 196 22.83 8.97 -16.42
N GLN A 197 23.52 9.35 -15.36
CA GLN A 197 24.38 8.46 -14.59
C GLN A 197 23.75 8.18 -13.23
N GLY A 198 23.41 6.93 -12.95
CA GLY A 198 22.94 6.50 -11.64
C GLY A 198 24.09 6.51 -10.61
N ALA A 199 23.80 6.95 -9.40
CA ALA A 199 24.74 6.85 -8.30
C ALA A 199 24.94 5.38 -7.90
N PHE A 200 26.18 5.03 -7.60
CA PHE A 200 26.50 3.75 -6.99
C PHE A 200 26.26 3.84 -5.47
N ILE A 201 25.66 2.81 -4.91
CA ILE A 201 25.49 2.63 -3.47
C ILE A 201 26.00 1.23 -3.13
N SER A 202 26.93 1.14 -2.22
CA SER A 202 27.50 -0.16 -1.79
C SER A 202 26.54 -0.90 -0.85
N ASN A 203 26.74 -2.19 -0.67
CA ASN A 203 25.95 -3.00 0.26
C ASN A 203 26.15 -2.57 1.71
N GLU A 204 27.36 -2.12 2.05
CA GLU A 204 27.70 -1.60 3.38
C GLU A 204 26.94 -0.29 3.66
N GLU A 205 26.85 0.61 2.69
CA GLU A 205 26.07 1.85 2.81
C GLU A 205 24.58 1.55 2.97
N VAL A 206 24.02 0.63 2.16
CA VAL A 206 22.63 0.19 2.28
C VAL A 206 22.36 -0.35 3.68
N LYS A 207 23.23 -1.24 4.18
CA LYS A 207 23.08 -1.83 5.51
C LYS A 207 23.16 -0.76 6.61
N ALA A 208 24.10 0.15 6.55
CA ALA A 208 24.25 1.22 7.54
C ALA A 208 23.00 2.11 7.61
N ILE A 209 22.38 2.43 6.45
CA ILE A 209 21.15 3.22 6.38
C ILE A 209 19.98 2.43 6.95
N VAL A 210 19.84 1.16 6.60
CA VAL A 210 18.79 0.28 7.11
C VAL A 210 18.86 0.14 8.63
N ASP A 211 20.05 -0.11 9.17
CA ASP A 211 20.28 -0.23 10.61
C ASP A 211 19.94 1.09 11.34
N PHE A 212 20.35 2.23 10.79
CA PHE A 212 20.00 3.55 11.33
C PHE A 212 18.47 3.80 11.33
N VAL A 213 17.77 3.47 10.23
CA VAL A 213 16.31 3.67 10.12
C VAL A 213 15.56 2.79 11.11
N LYS A 214 16.03 1.55 11.34
CA LYS A 214 15.44 0.63 12.34
C LYS A 214 15.67 1.10 13.77
N GLU A 215 16.83 1.68 14.05
CA GLU A 215 17.16 2.20 15.39
C GLU A 215 16.36 3.45 15.76
N LYS A 216 16.08 4.31 14.77
CA LYS A 216 15.49 5.64 15.00
C LYS A 216 13.96 5.69 14.92
N ASN A 217 13.31 4.64 14.44
CA ASN A 217 11.88 4.62 14.25
C ASN A 217 11.28 3.31 14.78
N ASP A 218 10.18 3.42 15.51
CA ASP A 218 9.39 2.26 15.89
C ASP A 218 8.70 1.67 14.66
N ALA A 219 8.85 0.35 14.48
CA ALA A 219 8.21 -0.35 13.38
C ALA A 219 6.77 -0.73 13.76
N TYR A 220 5.82 -0.32 12.94
CA TYR A 220 4.43 -0.77 13.04
C TYR A 220 4.04 -1.52 11.77
N PHE A 221 3.74 -2.80 11.92
CA PHE A 221 3.30 -3.67 10.82
C PHE A 221 1.83 -4.04 10.99
N ASP A 222 1.07 -3.95 9.89
CA ASP A 222 -0.36 -4.31 9.91
C ASP A 222 -0.54 -5.82 9.68
N ASN A 223 -0.87 -6.54 10.75
CA ASN A 223 -1.11 -7.98 10.70
C ASN A 223 -2.28 -8.36 9.78
N ASN A 224 -3.27 -7.48 9.58
CA ASN A 224 -4.38 -7.77 8.66
C ASN A 224 -3.92 -7.75 7.22
N ILE A 225 -3.00 -6.84 6.85
CA ILE A 225 -2.41 -6.82 5.52
C ILE A 225 -1.56 -8.06 5.31
N LYS A 226 -0.73 -8.41 6.31
CA LYS A 226 0.06 -9.63 6.30
C LYS A 226 -0.85 -10.87 6.12
N TYR A 227 -1.90 -10.99 6.90
CA TYR A 227 -2.87 -12.09 6.78
C TYR A 227 -3.53 -12.14 5.40
N ALA A 228 -4.01 -11.00 4.88
CA ALA A 228 -4.64 -10.95 3.55
C ALA A 228 -3.72 -11.40 2.40
N ILE A 229 -2.41 -11.17 2.54
CA ILE A 229 -1.41 -11.50 1.52
C ILE A 229 -0.84 -12.90 1.73
N PHE A 230 -0.64 -13.34 2.97
CA PHE A 230 0.11 -14.56 3.30
C PHE A 230 -0.76 -15.77 3.63
N LYS A 231 -2.10 -15.62 3.80
CA LYS A 231 -3.00 -16.76 4.01
C LYS A 231 -2.93 -17.71 2.81
N ASP A 232 -2.55 -18.96 3.06
CA ASP A 232 -2.48 -19.98 2.01
C ASP A 232 -3.88 -20.48 1.63
N LYS A 233 -4.08 -20.76 0.33
CA LYS A 233 -5.35 -21.31 -0.20
C LYS A 233 -5.72 -22.70 0.35
N GLU A 234 -4.81 -23.38 1.05
CA GLU A 234 -5.07 -24.72 1.58
C GLU A 234 -6.05 -24.76 2.76
N GLU A 235 -6.33 -23.62 3.40
CA GLU A 235 -7.41 -23.53 4.40
C GLU A 235 -8.81 -23.43 3.78
N GLU A 236 -8.91 -23.28 2.45
CA GLU A 236 -10.16 -23.33 1.70
C GLU A 236 -10.39 -24.69 1.03
N LYS A 237 -10.17 -25.83 1.70
CA LYS A 237 -10.75 -27.08 1.24
C LYS A 237 -12.27 -27.03 1.44
N PRO A 238 -13.08 -27.20 0.38
CA PRO A 238 -14.52 -27.27 0.54
C PRO A 238 -14.85 -28.56 1.33
N GLN A 239 -15.09 -28.42 2.61
CA GLN A 239 -15.88 -29.42 3.32
C GLN A 239 -17.29 -29.31 2.76
N GLY A 240 -17.78 -30.43 2.22
CA GLY A 240 -19.07 -30.50 1.58
C GLY A 240 -20.21 -30.13 2.51
N ASN A 241 -21.19 -29.47 1.94
CA ASN A 241 -22.55 -29.26 2.42
C ASN A 241 -22.73 -28.88 3.89
N GLY A 242 -22.96 -27.62 4.14
CA GLY A 242 -23.54 -27.15 5.40
C GLY A 242 -23.22 -25.68 5.62
N ASN A 243 -24.20 -24.83 5.49
CA ASN A 243 -24.28 -23.44 5.93
C ASN A 243 -23.27 -23.03 7.01
N SER A 244 -22.13 -22.44 6.64
CA SER A 244 -21.22 -21.82 7.61
C SER A 244 -20.31 -20.72 7.06
N HIS A 245 -20.64 -20.09 5.91
CA HIS A 245 -19.88 -18.95 5.37
C HIS A 245 -20.41 -17.56 5.76
N ALA A 246 -21.33 -17.48 6.73
CA ALA A 246 -21.82 -16.21 7.25
C ALA A 246 -21.02 -15.69 8.47
N ASN A 247 -20.36 -16.55 9.26
CA ASN A 247 -19.84 -16.17 10.56
C ASN A 247 -18.43 -15.54 10.57
N ASP A 248 -17.56 -15.80 9.60
CA ASP A 248 -16.18 -15.26 9.64
C ASP A 248 -16.07 -13.82 9.11
N ARG A 249 -17.10 -13.30 8.44
CA ARG A 249 -17.18 -11.89 8.03
C ARG A 249 -17.64 -10.93 9.13
N ASN A 250 -18.11 -11.46 10.24
CA ASN A 250 -18.75 -10.71 11.34
C ASN A 250 -17.97 -10.76 12.66
N LYS A 251 -16.77 -11.35 12.74
CA LYS A 251 -16.00 -11.26 13.98
C LYS A 251 -15.56 -9.82 14.20
N ILE A 252 -16.25 -9.16 15.11
CA ILE A 252 -15.99 -7.78 15.52
C ILE A 252 -14.60 -7.77 16.19
N PRO A 253 -13.62 -6.99 15.70
CA PRO A 253 -12.33 -6.91 16.34
C PRO A 253 -12.49 -6.30 17.73
N PRO A 254 -11.84 -6.87 18.79
CA PRO A 254 -12.01 -6.39 20.15
C PRO A 254 -11.70 -4.89 20.32
N GLU A 255 -10.81 -4.36 19.52
CA GLU A 255 -10.48 -2.94 19.52
C GLU A 255 -11.63 -2.03 19.04
N LEU A 256 -12.65 -2.57 18.35
CA LEU A 256 -13.82 -1.81 17.96
C LEU A 256 -14.61 -1.33 19.18
N TYR A 257 -14.72 -2.16 20.22
CA TYR A 257 -15.43 -1.79 21.44
C TYR A 257 -14.76 -0.63 22.17
N ASP A 258 -13.43 -0.63 22.22
CA ASP A 258 -12.65 0.45 22.83
C ASP A 258 -12.77 1.76 22.03
N VAL A 259 -12.83 1.66 20.70
CA VAL A 259 -13.03 2.80 19.82
C VAL A 259 -14.45 3.36 19.92
N LEU A 260 -15.46 2.50 20.05
CA LEU A 260 -16.84 2.93 20.25
C LEU A 260 -16.99 3.63 21.61
N GLU A 261 -16.41 3.11 22.68
CA GLU A 261 -16.39 3.72 24.01
C GLU A 261 -15.75 5.13 23.96
N LEU A 262 -14.58 5.23 23.34
CA LEU A 262 -13.88 6.49 23.13
C LEU A 262 -14.71 7.48 22.30
N GLY A 263 -15.42 7.01 21.27
CA GLY A 263 -16.30 7.82 20.44
C GLY A 263 -17.55 8.34 21.17
N ILE A 264 -18.13 7.52 22.06
CA ILE A 264 -19.23 7.91 22.95
C ILE A 264 -18.74 9.02 23.91
N GLN A 265 -17.61 8.80 24.56
CA GLN A 265 -17.01 9.80 25.45
C GLN A 265 -16.75 11.12 24.74
N LEU A 266 -16.18 11.09 23.52
CA LEU A 266 -15.88 12.26 22.71
C LEU A 266 -17.16 13.05 22.37
N ARG A 267 -18.26 12.34 22.04
CA ARG A 267 -19.56 12.96 21.77
C ARG A 267 -20.16 13.60 23.03
N GLU A 268 -20.13 12.91 24.17
CA GLU A 268 -20.78 13.37 25.39
C GLU A 268 -20.02 14.50 26.11
N GLU A 269 -18.69 14.42 26.13
CA GLU A 269 -17.88 15.43 26.84
C GLU A 269 -17.55 16.65 25.99
N GLN A 270 -17.39 16.51 24.67
CA GLN A 270 -16.85 17.56 23.81
C GLN A 270 -17.76 17.90 22.63
N ASP A 271 -18.86 17.18 22.45
CA ASP A 271 -19.75 17.25 21.27
C ASP A 271 -18.98 17.16 19.94
N ALA A 272 -17.88 16.41 19.90
CA ALA A 272 -16.95 16.36 18.79
C ALA A 272 -17.11 15.11 17.94
N PRO A 273 -16.88 15.21 16.62
CA PRO A 273 -16.91 14.07 15.71
C PRO A 273 -15.67 13.18 15.86
N ILE A 274 -15.87 11.88 15.63
CA ILE A 274 -14.76 10.93 15.54
C ILE A 274 -14.14 10.97 14.13
N SER A 275 -12.84 10.82 14.03
CA SER A 275 -12.12 10.78 12.74
C SER A 275 -11.00 9.74 12.74
N ILE A 276 -10.54 9.33 11.55
CA ILE A 276 -9.41 8.41 11.42
C ILE A 276 -8.17 8.98 12.13
N SER A 277 -7.87 10.26 11.93
CA SER A 277 -6.74 10.94 12.58
C SER A 277 -6.88 11.00 14.11
N PHE A 278 -8.10 11.10 14.62
CA PHE A 278 -8.35 11.02 16.05
C PHE A 278 -8.06 9.64 16.60
N LEU A 279 -8.49 8.57 15.90
CA LEU A 279 -8.21 7.19 16.27
C LEU A 279 -6.72 6.88 16.25
N GLN A 280 -5.98 7.36 15.26
CA GLN A 280 -4.53 7.21 15.19
C GLN A 280 -3.85 7.81 16.44
N ARG A 281 -4.17 9.05 16.79
CA ARG A 281 -3.54 9.75 17.92
C ARG A 281 -3.93 9.17 19.27
N ARG A 282 -5.20 8.80 19.44
CA ARG A 282 -5.71 8.40 20.76
C ARG A 282 -5.46 6.93 21.06
N MET A 283 -5.55 6.07 20.02
CA MET A 283 -5.41 4.62 20.13
C MET A 283 -4.01 4.13 19.67
N GLY A 284 -3.17 5.00 19.15
CA GLY A 284 -1.87 4.62 18.58
C GLY A 284 -1.98 3.75 17.32
N PHE A 285 -3.11 3.80 16.62
CA PHE A 285 -3.32 2.98 15.42
C PHE A 285 -2.58 3.58 14.23
N GLY A 286 -1.91 2.72 13.45
CA GLY A 286 -1.49 3.11 12.11
C GLY A 286 -2.71 3.43 11.23
N TRP A 287 -2.53 4.31 10.24
CA TRP A 287 -3.62 4.78 9.36
C TRP A 287 -4.48 3.64 8.77
N PRO A 288 -3.92 2.51 8.26
CA PRO A 288 -4.73 1.42 7.71
C PRO A 288 -5.66 0.78 8.74
N LYS A 289 -5.21 0.60 9.99
CA LYS A 289 -6.02 0.04 11.08
C LYS A 289 -7.11 1.00 11.51
N ALA A 290 -6.77 2.27 11.72
CA ALA A 290 -7.73 3.31 12.09
C ALA A 290 -8.82 3.47 11.03
N ALA A 291 -8.46 3.49 9.75
CA ALA A 291 -9.39 3.58 8.64
C ALA A 291 -10.30 2.34 8.55
N LYS A 292 -9.76 1.12 8.73
CA LYS A 292 -10.56 -0.12 8.70
C LYS A 292 -11.59 -0.15 9.83
N ILE A 293 -11.21 0.26 11.03
CA ILE A 293 -12.14 0.34 12.17
C ILE A 293 -13.21 1.39 11.92
N TYR A 294 -12.82 2.56 11.41
CA TYR A 294 -13.76 3.63 11.06
C TYR A 294 -14.77 3.16 10.00
N ASP A 295 -14.31 2.50 8.93
CA ASP A 295 -15.17 1.93 7.88
C ASP A 295 -16.10 0.83 8.43
N LEU A 296 -15.63 0.04 9.42
CA LEU A 296 -16.46 -0.97 10.08
C LEU A 296 -17.55 -0.34 10.91
N MET A 297 -17.24 0.70 11.69
CA MET A 297 -18.22 1.47 12.45
C MET A 297 -19.31 2.07 11.56
N ASP A 298 -18.91 2.60 10.39
CA ASP A 298 -19.84 3.17 9.41
C ASP A 298 -20.76 2.11 8.80
N ARG A 299 -20.20 0.98 8.39
CA ARG A 299 -20.97 -0.15 7.82
C ARG A 299 -21.95 -0.77 8.82
N MET A 300 -21.57 -0.81 10.09
CA MET A 300 -22.43 -1.33 11.16
C MET A 300 -23.46 -0.31 11.62
N GLY A 301 -23.45 0.90 11.06
CA GLY A 301 -24.42 1.94 11.40
C GLY A 301 -24.14 2.64 12.73
N TYR A 302 -22.94 2.51 13.30
CA TYR A 302 -22.56 3.16 14.57
C TYR A 302 -22.12 4.61 14.41
N LEU A 303 -22.10 5.12 13.18
CA LEU A 303 -21.78 6.52 12.86
C LEU A 303 -22.97 7.24 12.24
N SER A 304 -23.25 8.45 12.71
CA SER A 304 -24.23 9.37 12.12
C SER A 304 -23.56 10.70 11.73
N PRO A 305 -24.05 11.39 10.68
CA PRO A 305 -23.57 12.72 10.33
C PRO A 305 -23.69 13.69 11.52
N ASP A 306 -22.71 14.58 11.68
CA ASP A 306 -22.77 15.66 12.65
C ASP A 306 -23.80 16.72 12.24
N GLU A 307 -24.56 17.26 13.18
CA GLU A 307 -25.64 18.22 12.89
C GLU A 307 -25.09 19.55 12.34
N HIS A 308 -23.87 19.93 12.73
CA HIS A 308 -23.24 21.21 12.33
C HIS A 308 -22.35 21.05 11.09
N ASP A 309 -21.83 19.85 10.83
CA ASP A 309 -21.01 19.54 9.65
C ASP A 309 -21.28 18.12 9.15
N PRO A 310 -22.19 17.97 8.16
CA PRO A 310 -22.56 16.64 7.63
C PRO A 310 -21.41 15.82 7.06
N LYS A 311 -20.24 16.43 6.84
CA LYS A 311 -19.01 15.73 6.40
C LYS A 311 -18.31 15.01 7.54
N LYS A 312 -18.61 15.36 8.78
CA LYS A 312 -18.08 14.72 9.98
C LYS A 312 -19.11 13.79 10.57
N LYS A 313 -18.65 12.74 11.24
CA LYS A 313 -19.54 11.74 11.83
C LYS A 313 -19.29 11.62 13.32
N LYS A 314 -20.35 11.44 14.10
CA LYS A 314 -20.33 11.15 15.53
C LYS A 314 -20.78 9.72 15.77
N VAL A 315 -20.29 9.09 16.84
CA VAL A 315 -20.79 7.80 17.30
C VAL A 315 -22.21 7.96 17.81
N ASN A 316 -23.14 7.16 17.32
CA ASN A 316 -24.58 7.29 17.58
C ASN A 316 -25.14 6.28 18.59
N ILE A 317 -24.33 5.33 19.07
CA ILE A 317 -24.72 4.38 20.10
C ILE A 317 -24.49 4.94 21.51
N THR A 318 -25.15 4.33 22.49
CA THR A 318 -25.03 4.64 23.92
C THR A 318 -24.11 3.66 24.65
N TYR A 319 -23.71 4.00 25.88
CA TYR A 319 -22.96 3.05 26.74
C TYR A 319 -23.74 1.76 27.04
N GLU A 320 -25.08 1.83 27.13
CA GLU A 320 -25.92 0.67 27.39
C GLU A 320 -25.92 -0.28 26.16
N GLU A 321 -26.05 0.27 24.95
CA GLU A 321 -25.94 -0.50 23.71
C GLU A 321 -24.56 -1.11 23.52
N LEU A 322 -23.48 -0.38 23.87
CA LEU A 322 -22.13 -0.90 23.83
C LEU A 322 -21.92 -2.05 24.82
N ALA A 323 -22.48 -1.96 26.04
CA ALA A 323 -22.42 -3.02 27.02
C ALA A 323 -23.13 -4.30 26.54
N ASN A 324 -24.29 -4.15 25.87
CA ASN A 324 -25.01 -5.26 25.29
C ASN A 324 -24.23 -5.94 24.16
N LEU A 325 -23.59 -5.16 23.29
CA LEU A 325 -22.73 -5.69 22.22
C LEU A 325 -21.52 -6.47 22.77
N ARG A 326 -20.90 -6.00 23.86
CA ARG A 326 -19.81 -6.76 24.53
C ARG A 326 -20.31 -8.07 25.12
N ALA A 327 -21.48 -8.05 25.78
CA ALA A 327 -22.06 -9.24 26.39
C ALA A 327 -22.52 -10.30 25.35
N GLU A 328 -22.96 -9.86 24.17
CA GLU A 328 -23.29 -10.76 23.05
C GLU A 328 -22.02 -11.42 22.48
N ALA A 329 -20.94 -10.65 22.30
CA ALA A 329 -19.68 -11.17 21.79
C ALA A 329 -19.03 -12.20 22.75
N GLU A 330 -19.09 -11.96 24.06
CA GLU A 330 -18.60 -12.91 25.07
C GLU A 330 -19.36 -14.25 25.05
N LYS A 331 -20.64 -14.23 24.74
CA LYS A 331 -21.44 -15.46 24.60
C LYS A 331 -21.14 -16.25 23.34
N GLU A 332 -20.80 -15.56 22.25
CA GLU A 332 -20.40 -16.19 20.97
C GLU A 332 -18.99 -16.81 21.03
N ASP A 333 -18.11 -16.32 21.90
CA ASP A 333 -16.78 -16.91 22.11
C ASP A 333 -16.78 -18.11 23.10
N GLU A 334 -17.90 -18.34 23.85
CA GLU A 334 -18.09 -19.48 24.76
C GLU A 334 -18.84 -20.68 24.14
N GLU A 335 -19.48 -20.51 22.97
CA GLU A 335 -20.12 -21.57 22.17
C GLU A 335 -19.18 -22.07 21.04
#